data_8d778dda516c63f0fd166d3bb836e654
#
_entry.id   8d778dda516c63f0fd166d3bb836e654
#
_cell.length_a   1.000
_cell.length_b   1.000
_cell.length_c   1.000
_cell.angle_alpha   90.00
_cell.angle_beta   90.00
_cell.angle_gamma   90.00
#
_symmetry.space_group_name_H-M   'P 1'
#
loop_
_entity.id
_entity.type
_entity.pdbx_description
1 polymer ?
#
loop_
_entity_poly.entity_id
_entity_poly.type
_entity_poly.pdbx_seq_one_letter_code
_entity_poly.pdbx_strand_id
1 'polypeptide(L)'
;METNETKHTPGPWGVWSIGGSQVITDNAMGRHLAKIINGAPEHEANARLIAAAPELLEALELALQGLDIAATKQLPEFIGFVLAADKARAAIAKATVA
;
A
#
# COMPACT_ATOMS: atom_id res chain seq x y z
N MET A 1 5.04 -9.26 -21.35
CA MET A 1 5.01 -9.04 -20.82
C MET A 1 5.14 -9.04 -19.73
N GLU A 2 5.12 -9.01 -19.20
CA GLU A 2 5.10 -9.02 -18.22
C GLU A 2 4.87 -8.79 -17.39
N THR A 3 5.15 -9.04 -17.57
CA THR A 3 4.40 -8.96 -16.74
C THR A 3 4.64 -8.53 -15.39
N ASN A 4 3.93 -7.81 -14.78
CA ASN A 4 3.87 -7.34 -13.48
C ASN A 4 3.19 -8.31 -12.61
N GLU A 5 3.84 -9.38 -12.34
CA GLU A 5 3.28 -10.28 -11.40
C GLU A 5 3.33 -9.66 -10.06
N THR A 6 2.19 -9.35 -9.48
CA THR A 6 2.14 -8.96 -8.10
C THR A 6 2.35 -10.19 -7.25
N LYS A 7 3.20 -10.05 -6.24
CA LYS A 7 3.43 -11.15 -5.31
C LYS A 7 2.43 -11.17 -4.18
N HIS A 8 1.61 -10.17 -4.08
CA HIS A 8 0.54 -10.13 -3.10
C HIS A 8 -0.79 -10.38 -3.78
N THR A 9 -1.79 -10.72 -3.00
CA THR A 9 -3.14 -10.86 -3.51
C THR A 9 -3.62 -9.55 -4.10
N PRO A 10 -4.11 -9.53 -5.35
CA PRO A 10 -4.58 -8.29 -5.95
C PRO A 10 -5.74 -7.69 -5.17
N GLY A 11 -5.79 -6.36 -5.18
CA GLY A 11 -6.92 -5.64 -4.61
C GLY A 11 -8.13 -5.67 -5.54
N PRO A 12 -9.22 -5.07 -5.12
CA PRO A 12 -9.37 -4.41 -3.82
C PRO A 12 -9.58 -5.38 -2.68
N TRP A 13 -9.20 -4.95 -1.48
CA TRP A 13 -9.43 -5.73 -0.27
C TRP A 13 -10.55 -5.05 0.52
N GLY A 14 -11.33 -5.83 1.22
CA GLY A 14 -12.42 -5.31 2.02
C GLY A 14 -12.23 -5.59 3.49
N VAL A 15 -13.04 -4.91 4.31
CA VAL A 15 -13.01 -5.08 5.76
C VAL A 15 -14.39 -5.55 6.21
N TRP A 16 -14.42 -6.59 7.02
CA TRP A 16 -15.65 -7.10 7.59
C TRP A 16 -15.49 -7.21 9.09
N SER A 17 -16.53 -6.85 9.83
CA SER A 17 -16.54 -7.02 11.28
C SER A 17 -17.22 -8.36 11.58
N ILE A 18 -16.49 -9.23 12.23
CA ILE A 18 -17.01 -10.55 12.57
C ILE A 18 -16.66 -10.82 14.03
N GLY A 19 -17.68 -10.92 14.89
CA GLY A 19 -17.48 -11.25 16.29
C GLY A 19 -16.56 -10.30 17.02
N GLY A 20 -16.60 -9.02 16.69
CA GLY A 20 -15.74 -8.03 17.34
C GLY A 20 -14.36 -7.91 16.76
N SER A 21 -14.02 -8.78 15.81
CA SER A 21 -12.72 -8.72 15.10
C SER A 21 -12.92 -8.11 13.73
N GLN A 22 -11.85 -7.56 13.19
CA GLN A 22 -11.83 -7.03 11.83
C GLN A 22 -11.14 -8.03 10.93
N VAL A 23 -11.78 -8.38 9.83
CA VAL A 23 -11.23 -9.36 8.89
C VAL A 23 -11.03 -8.66 7.56
N ILE A 24 -9.83 -8.76 7.02
CA ILE A 24 -9.53 -8.22 5.70
C ILE A 24 -9.63 -9.36 4.70
N THR A 25 -10.43 -9.16 3.67
CA THR A 25 -10.70 -10.19 2.69
C THR A 25 -10.36 -9.73 1.30
N ASP A 26 -10.06 -10.70 0.44
CA ASP A 26 -9.99 -10.52 -1.00
C ASP A 26 -11.43 -10.41 -1.50
N ASN A 27 -11.83 -9.23 -1.98
CA ASN A 27 -13.21 -9.01 -2.36
C ASN A 27 -13.65 -9.89 -3.54
N ALA A 28 -12.71 -10.31 -4.37
CA ALA A 28 -13.06 -11.12 -5.53
C ALA A 28 -13.42 -12.54 -5.14
N MET A 29 -12.69 -13.11 -4.18
CA MET A 29 -12.87 -14.50 -3.82
C MET A 29 -13.42 -14.68 -2.41
N GLY A 30 -13.47 -13.63 -1.62
CA GLY A 30 -13.93 -13.71 -0.24
C GLY A 30 -12.96 -14.39 0.71
N ARG A 31 -11.71 -14.57 0.30
CA ARG A 31 -10.71 -15.21 1.14
C ARG A 31 -10.24 -14.28 2.23
N HIS A 32 -10.03 -14.84 3.41
CA HIS A 32 -9.50 -14.07 4.52
C HIS A 32 -8.01 -13.89 4.34
N LEU A 33 -7.58 -12.63 4.29
CA LEU A 33 -6.17 -12.30 4.14
C LEU A 33 -5.52 -12.00 5.47
N ALA A 34 -6.27 -11.39 6.39
CA ALA A 34 -5.75 -11.01 7.68
C ALA A 34 -6.90 -10.84 8.64
N LYS A 35 -6.58 -10.96 9.93
CA LYS A 35 -7.56 -10.76 10.98
C LYS A 35 -6.92 -9.92 12.07
N ILE A 36 -7.60 -8.84 12.45
CA ILE A 36 -7.15 -7.99 13.54
C ILE A 36 -8.00 -8.34 14.74
N ILE A 37 -7.35 -8.88 15.76
CA ILE A 37 -8.02 -9.29 16.96
C ILE A 37 -8.37 -8.04 17.77
N ASN A 38 -9.58 -8.04 18.31
CA ASN A 38 -10.08 -6.95 19.12
C ASN A 38 -9.19 -6.77 20.34
N GLY A 39 -8.54 -5.65 20.49
CA GLY A 39 -7.66 -5.40 21.61
C GLY A 39 -7.21 -3.97 21.72
N ALA A 40 -7.23 -3.21 20.65
CA ALA A 40 -6.81 -1.82 20.66
C ALA A 40 -7.96 -0.92 20.23
N PRO A 41 -8.08 0.28 20.79
CA PRO A 41 -9.13 1.20 20.34
C PRO A 41 -9.03 1.52 18.85
N GLU A 42 -7.84 1.41 18.27
CA GLU A 42 -7.60 1.77 16.89
C GLU A 42 -7.81 0.62 15.91
N HIS A 43 -8.33 -0.53 16.37
CA HIS A 43 -8.32 -1.73 15.53
C HIS A 43 -9.13 -1.54 14.24
N GLU A 44 -10.22 -0.77 14.26
CA GLU A 44 -10.98 -0.50 13.04
C GLU A 44 -10.22 0.38 12.07
N ALA A 45 -9.55 1.41 12.59
CA ALA A 45 -8.73 2.27 11.74
C ALA A 45 -7.55 1.49 11.15
N ASN A 46 -6.96 0.62 11.95
CA ASN A 46 -5.86 -0.22 11.48
C ASN A 46 -6.33 -1.15 10.36
N ALA A 47 -7.52 -1.72 10.52
CA ALA A 47 -8.07 -2.61 9.49
C ALA A 47 -8.30 -1.86 8.18
N ARG A 48 -8.83 -0.65 8.26
CA ARG A 48 -9.06 0.16 7.06
C ARG A 48 -7.75 0.49 6.36
N LEU A 49 -6.71 0.80 7.13
CA LEU A 49 -5.40 1.09 6.55
C LEU A 49 -4.83 -0.15 5.86
N ILE A 50 -4.94 -1.30 6.49
CA ILE A 50 -4.45 -2.54 5.89
C ILE A 50 -5.23 -2.84 4.62
N ALA A 51 -6.54 -2.67 4.64
CA ALA A 51 -7.37 -2.96 3.48
C ALA A 51 -7.09 -2.02 2.31
N ALA A 52 -6.58 -0.82 2.60
CA ALA A 52 -6.22 0.15 1.56
C ALA A 52 -4.83 -0.10 1.00
N ALA A 53 -4.10 -1.08 1.50
CA ALA A 53 -2.70 -1.29 1.10
C ALA A 53 -2.50 -1.46 -0.40
N PRO A 54 -3.32 -2.23 -1.13
CA PRO A 54 -3.09 -2.36 -2.58
C PRO A 54 -3.18 -1.03 -3.30
N GLU A 55 -4.20 -0.23 -2.97
CA GLU A 55 -4.38 1.07 -3.60
C GLU A 55 -3.29 2.06 -3.19
N LEU A 56 -2.88 1.99 -1.92
CA LEU A 56 -1.80 2.86 -1.46
C LEU A 56 -0.48 2.52 -2.16
N LEU A 57 -0.19 1.25 -2.35
CA LEU A 57 1.01 0.84 -3.06
C LEU A 57 0.97 1.32 -4.50
N GLU A 58 -0.16 1.13 -5.17
CA GLU A 58 -0.31 1.57 -6.55
C GLU A 58 -0.16 3.07 -6.68
N ALA A 59 -0.81 3.82 -5.79
CA ALA A 59 -0.72 5.27 -5.80
C ALA A 59 0.70 5.73 -5.55
N LEU A 60 1.42 5.04 -4.65
CA LEU A 60 2.80 5.39 -4.35
C LEU A 60 3.71 5.11 -5.53
N GLU A 61 3.48 4.01 -6.23
CA GLU A 61 4.26 3.70 -7.43
C GLU A 61 4.07 4.74 -8.53
N LEU A 62 2.82 5.18 -8.72
CA LEU A 62 2.54 6.24 -9.69
C LEU A 62 3.15 7.56 -9.27
N ALA A 63 3.05 7.89 -7.96
CA ALA A 63 3.65 9.12 -7.45
C ALA A 63 5.16 9.11 -7.62
N LEU A 64 5.79 7.95 -7.42
CA LEU A 64 7.23 7.82 -7.59
C LEU A 64 7.64 8.12 -9.01
N GLN A 65 6.87 7.64 -10.00
CA GLN A 65 7.18 7.94 -11.39
C GLN A 65 7.18 9.44 -11.64
N GLY A 66 6.18 10.15 -11.10
CA GLY A 66 6.12 11.60 -11.24
C GLY A 66 7.26 12.31 -10.54
N LEU A 67 7.61 11.82 -9.34
CA LEU A 67 8.70 12.42 -8.58
C LEU A 67 10.04 12.22 -9.27
N ASP A 68 10.27 11.06 -9.86
CA ASP A 68 11.51 10.79 -10.58
C ASP A 68 11.63 11.71 -11.80
N ILE A 69 10.52 11.93 -12.52
CA ILE A 69 10.53 12.84 -13.65
C ILE A 69 10.86 14.25 -13.18
N ALA A 70 10.23 14.70 -12.10
CA ALA A 70 10.49 16.05 -11.57
C ALA A 70 11.94 16.18 -11.11
N ALA A 71 12.47 15.14 -10.48
CA ALA A 71 13.84 15.17 -9.95
C ALA A 71 14.89 15.30 -11.05
N THR A 72 14.57 14.85 -12.27
CA THR A 72 15.54 14.97 -13.38
C THR A 72 15.76 16.39 -13.83
N LYS A 73 14.94 17.35 -13.37
CA LYS A 73 15.13 18.76 -13.71
C LYS A 73 16.40 19.33 -13.08
N GLN A 74 16.89 18.71 -12.00
CA GLN A 74 18.17 19.08 -11.39
C GLN A 74 18.23 20.53 -10.92
N LEU A 75 17.09 21.07 -10.50
CA LEU A 75 17.01 22.41 -9.95
C LEU A 75 16.97 22.31 -8.43
N PRO A 76 17.56 23.29 -7.72
CA PRO A 76 17.61 23.20 -6.25
C PRO A 76 16.24 23.02 -5.61
N GLU A 77 15.19 23.64 -6.18
CA GLU A 77 13.87 23.52 -5.62
C GLU A 77 13.29 22.11 -5.75
N PHE A 78 13.95 21.22 -6.51
CA PHE A 78 13.48 19.84 -6.66
C PHE A 78 14.16 18.86 -5.70
N ILE A 79 14.99 19.35 -4.77
CA ILE A 79 15.64 18.47 -3.79
C ILE A 79 14.60 17.73 -2.96
N GLY A 80 13.50 18.42 -2.62
CA GLY A 80 12.43 17.77 -1.87
C GLY A 80 11.80 16.60 -2.61
N PHE A 81 11.73 16.68 -3.94
CA PHE A 81 11.20 15.59 -4.75
C PHE A 81 12.14 14.39 -4.72
N VAL A 82 13.45 14.63 -4.72
CA VAL A 82 14.42 13.54 -4.63
C VAL A 82 14.28 12.81 -3.31
N LEU A 83 14.17 13.57 -2.21
CA LEU A 83 14.00 12.96 -0.89
C LEU A 83 12.69 12.19 -0.80
N ALA A 84 11.62 12.74 -1.36
CA ALA A 84 10.32 12.06 -1.34
C ALA A 84 10.38 10.78 -2.18
N ALA A 85 11.06 10.82 -3.32
CA ALA A 85 11.19 9.65 -4.17
C ALA A 85 11.99 8.56 -3.46
N ASP A 86 13.05 8.94 -2.74
CA ASP A 86 13.84 7.96 -1.99
C ASP A 86 13.00 7.29 -0.90
N LYS A 87 12.18 8.06 -0.19
CA LYS A 87 11.31 7.51 0.83
C LYS A 87 10.25 6.59 0.21
N ALA A 88 9.68 7.00 -0.92
CA ALA A 88 8.68 6.19 -1.60
C ALA A 88 9.30 4.88 -2.07
N ARG A 89 10.51 4.94 -2.63
CA ARG A 89 11.20 3.77 -3.13
C ARG A 89 11.48 2.79 -1.99
N ALA A 90 11.89 3.31 -0.83
CA ALA A 90 12.15 2.48 0.34
C ALA A 90 10.87 1.82 0.85
N ALA A 91 9.76 2.57 0.86
CA ALA A 91 8.48 2.04 1.31
C ALA A 91 7.97 0.95 0.37
N ILE A 92 8.10 1.17 -0.94
CA ILE A 92 7.69 0.18 -1.93
C ILE A 92 8.53 -1.08 -1.78
N ALA A 93 9.84 -0.94 -1.61
CA ALA A 93 10.71 -2.09 -1.43
C ALA A 93 10.33 -2.89 -0.21
N LYS A 94 10.02 -2.20 0.89
CA LYS A 94 9.59 -2.87 2.12
C LYS A 94 8.29 -3.63 1.91
N ALA A 95 7.38 -3.06 1.12
CA ALA A 95 6.07 -3.67 0.89
C ALA A 95 6.12 -4.83 -0.09
N THR A 96 7.12 -4.88 -0.96
CA THR A 96 7.13 -5.84 -2.06
C THR A 96 8.25 -6.87 -1.97
N VAL A 97 9.09 -6.79 -0.96
CA VAL A 97 10.14 -7.79 -0.74
C VAL A 97 9.49 -9.11 -0.41
N ALA A 98 9.87 -10.11 -1.13
CA ALA A 98 9.33 -11.46 -0.95
C ALA A 98 9.99 -12.16 0.22
#